data_9819280af4a18b8f910c047f8bbb6ec4
#
_entry.id   9819280af4a18b8f910c047f8bbb6ec4
#
_cell.length_a   1.000
_cell.length_b   1.000
_cell.length_c   1.000
_cell.angle_alpha   90.00
_cell.angle_beta   90.00
_cell.angle_gamma   90.00
#
_symmetry.space_group_name_H-M   'P 1'
#
loop_
_entity.id
_entity.type
_entity.pdbx_description
1 polymer ?
#
loop_
_entity_poly.entity_id
_entity_poly.type
_entity_poly.pdbx_seq_one_letter_code
_entity_poly.pdbx_strand_id
1 'polypeptide(L)'
;MKKISKGLSALLLGLVASAALADVTLLNASYDVARDVYKDFNPLFQKHWKAKTGESVEIKQSHGGSTKQVRAVADGLEADVVTMNQANDIEFLAEK
;
A
#
# COMPACT_ATOMS: atom_id res chain seq x y z
N MET A 1 -19.03 2.41 -39.97
CA MET A 1 -18.03 2.95 -39.33
C MET A 1 -18.37 3.69 -38.15
N LYS A 2 -19.29 4.52 -38.18
CA LYS A 2 -19.61 5.25 -37.05
C LYS A 2 -19.96 4.40 -35.91
N LYS A 3 -20.64 3.30 -36.08
CA LYS A 3 -20.99 2.47 -35.00
C LYS A 3 -19.80 1.97 -34.26
N ILE A 4 -18.74 1.78 -34.93
CA ILE A 4 -17.55 1.31 -34.31
C ILE A 4 -17.06 2.28 -33.27
N SER A 5 -17.14 3.54 -33.55
CA SER A 5 -16.69 4.52 -32.62
C SER A 5 -17.43 4.44 -31.33
N LYS A 6 -18.70 4.16 -31.39
CA LYS A 6 -19.42 4.10 -30.17
C LYS A 6 -19.01 2.94 -29.33
N GLY A 7 -18.77 1.83 -29.90
CA GLY A 7 -18.31 0.68 -29.17
C GLY A 7 -17.01 0.96 -28.48
N LEU A 8 -16.12 1.64 -29.17
CA LEU A 8 -14.84 1.97 -28.60
C LEU A 8 -14.97 2.87 -27.42
N SER A 9 -15.86 3.80 -27.49
CA SER A 9 -16.04 4.71 -26.37
C SER A 9 -16.45 3.98 -25.11
N ALA A 10 -17.32 3.04 -25.24
CA ALA A 10 -17.76 2.29 -24.08
C ALA A 10 -16.61 1.50 -23.48
N LEU A 11 -15.78 0.92 -24.33
CA LEU A 11 -14.65 0.17 -23.82
C LEU A 11 -13.67 1.06 -23.08
N LEU A 12 -13.44 2.23 -23.60
CA LEU A 12 -12.51 3.14 -22.96
C LEU A 12 -12.97 3.50 -21.56
N LEU A 13 -14.23 3.69 -21.37
CA LEU A 13 -14.72 4.02 -20.06
C LEU A 13 -14.47 2.88 -19.09
N GLY A 14 -14.68 1.67 -19.51
CA GLY A 14 -14.41 0.53 -18.66
C GLY A 14 -12.96 0.43 -18.27
N LEU A 15 -12.07 0.68 -19.22
CA LEU A 15 -10.66 0.60 -18.94
C LEU A 15 -10.22 1.66 -17.96
N VAL A 16 -10.74 2.85 -18.09
CA VAL A 16 -10.39 3.92 -17.17
C VAL A 16 -10.81 3.56 -15.75
N ALA A 17 -11.99 3.02 -15.59
CA ALA A 17 -12.46 2.64 -14.29
C ALA A 17 -11.57 1.56 -13.68
N SER A 18 -11.15 0.59 -14.47
CA SER A 18 -10.28 -0.46 -13.98
C SER A 18 -8.92 0.08 -13.58
N ALA A 19 -8.40 1.01 -14.36
CA ALA A 19 -7.09 1.56 -14.07
C ALA A 19 -7.05 2.35 -12.79
N ALA A 20 -8.20 2.80 -12.30
CA ALA A 20 -8.25 3.57 -11.08
C ALA A 20 -8.13 2.70 -9.83
N LEU A 21 -8.26 1.38 -9.98
CA LEU A 21 -8.21 0.47 -8.83
C LEU A 21 -6.87 -0.22 -8.77
N ALA A 22 -6.32 -0.32 -7.57
CA ALA A 22 -5.12 -1.10 -7.36
C ALA A 22 -5.47 -2.57 -7.28
N ASP A 23 -4.60 -3.43 -7.77
CA ASP A 23 -4.78 -4.88 -7.70
C ASP A 23 -4.59 -5.40 -6.27
N VAL A 24 -3.71 -4.77 -5.53
CA VAL A 24 -3.36 -5.17 -4.17
C VAL A 24 -3.20 -3.92 -3.31
N THR A 25 -3.62 -4.01 -2.07
CA THR A 25 -3.43 -2.94 -1.10
C THR A 25 -2.64 -3.48 0.08
N LEU A 26 -1.56 -2.80 0.43
CA LEU A 26 -0.73 -3.14 1.58
C LEU A 26 -0.84 -2.03 2.62
N LEU A 27 -0.80 -2.42 3.88
CA LEU A 27 -0.76 -1.45 4.98
C LEU A 27 0.58 -1.58 5.70
N ASN A 28 1.31 -0.50 5.78
CA ASN A 28 2.57 -0.42 6.52
C ASN A 28 2.35 0.40 7.78
N ALA A 29 2.46 -0.23 8.93
CA ALA A 29 2.39 0.47 10.21
C ALA A 29 3.81 0.83 10.61
N SER A 30 4.13 2.12 10.62
CA SER A 30 5.50 2.55 10.86
C SER A 30 5.57 3.62 11.94
N TYR A 31 6.74 3.76 12.55
CA TYR A 31 6.96 4.81 13.52
C TYR A 31 7.18 6.14 12.79
N ASP A 32 6.94 7.24 13.52
CA ASP A 32 6.85 8.56 12.88
C ASP A 32 8.06 8.97 12.05
N VAL A 33 9.26 8.64 12.50
CA VAL A 33 10.48 9.07 11.82
C VAL A 33 10.59 8.45 10.43
N ALA A 34 9.96 7.29 10.21
CA ALA A 34 10.01 6.63 8.91
C ALA A 34 9.06 7.25 7.89
N ARG A 35 8.24 8.20 8.30
CA ARG A 35 7.24 8.82 7.43
C ARG A 35 7.85 9.37 6.14
N ASP A 36 8.91 10.15 6.25
CA ASP A 36 9.51 10.78 5.08
C ASP A 36 10.18 9.77 4.17
N VAL A 37 10.77 8.73 4.76
CA VAL A 37 11.41 7.67 3.98
C VAL A 37 10.37 6.98 3.09
N TYR A 38 9.25 6.61 3.68
CA TYR A 38 8.23 5.90 2.90
C TYR A 38 7.49 6.79 1.92
N LYS A 39 7.42 8.08 2.21
CA LYS A 39 6.83 9.03 1.28
C LYS A 39 7.59 9.01 -0.04
N ASP A 40 8.91 8.86 0.04
CA ASP A 40 9.75 8.82 -1.16
C ASP A 40 9.87 7.40 -1.71
N PHE A 41 9.93 6.42 -0.84
CA PHE A 41 10.13 5.03 -1.24
C PHE A 41 8.90 4.41 -1.90
N ASN A 42 7.72 4.65 -1.34
CA ASN A 42 6.51 3.97 -1.81
C ASN A 42 6.22 4.17 -3.30
N PRO A 43 6.32 5.39 -3.84
CA PRO A 43 6.10 5.57 -5.28
C PRO A 43 7.11 4.81 -6.13
N LEU A 44 8.37 4.72 -5.66
CA LEU A 44 9.40 4.00 -6.38
C LEU A 44 9.10 2.51 -6.39
N PHE A 45 8.68 1.98 -5.26
CA PHE A 45 8.33 0.58 -5.18
C PHE A 45 7.12 0.26 -6.05
N GLN A 46 6.10 1.11 -6.01
CA GLN A 46 4.90 0.92 -6.80
C GLN A 46 5.23 0.86 -8.29
N LYS A 47 6.11 1.75 -8.73
CA LYS A 47 6.53 1.78 -10.12
C LYS A 47 7.33 0.53 -10.47
N HIS A 48 8.25 0.15 -9.60
CA HIS A 48 9.07 -1.04 -9.79
C HIS A 48 8.21 -2.30 -9.90
N TRP A 49 7.26 -2.44 -8.99
CA TRP A 49 6.42 -3.63 -8.94
C TRP A 49 5.53 -3.71 -10.17
N LYS A 50 4.98 -2.59 -10.59
CA LYS A 50 4.14 -2.54 -11.79
C LYS A 50 4.94 -2.94 -13.02
N ALA A 51 6.15 -2.44 -13.15
CA ALA A 51 7.00 -2.78 -14.29
C ALA A 51 7.40 -4.25 -14.28
N LYS A 52 7.62 -4.81 -13.10
CA LYS A 52 8.09 -6.18 -12.98
C LYS A 52 6.97 -7.21 -13.13
N THR A 53 5.80 -6.92 -12.59
CA THR A 53 4.74 -7.92 -12.51
C THR A 53 3.47 -7.55 -13.28
N GLY A 54 3.31 -6.31 -13.67
CA GLY A 54 2.07 -5.81 -14.27
C GLY A 54 1.01 -5.50 -13.22
N GLU A 55 1.27 -5.81 -11.95
CA GLU A 55 0.30 -5.62 -10.88
C GLU A 55 0.44 -4.26 -10.24
N SER A 56 -0.67 -3.56 -10.03
CA SER A 56 -0.62 -2.29 -9.31
C SER A 56 -0.79 -2.54 -7.83
N VAL A 57 -0.04 -1.80 -7.01
CA VAL A 57 -0.11 -1.93 -5.56
C VAL A 57 -0.37 -0.56 -4.96
N GLU A 58 -1.32 -0.51 -4.03
CA GLU A 58 -1.55 0.70 -3.24
C GLU A 58 -0.91 0.47 -1.88
N ILE A 59 -0.18 1.45 -1.36
CA ILE A 59 0.47 1.33 -0.07
C ILE A 59 -0.13 2.36 0.86
N LYS A 60 -0.83 1.88 1.88
CA LYS A 60 -1.39 2.73 2.91
C LYS A 60 -0.42 2.79 4.07
N GLN A 61 -0.29 3.95 4.66
CA GLN A 61 0.63 4.16 5.76
C GLN A 61 -0.12 4.54 7.02
N SER A 62 0.23 3.87 8.13
CA SER A 62 -0.19 4.27 9.45
C SER A 62 1.05 4.73 10.18
N HIS A 63 1.10 5.98 10.59
CA HIS A 63 2.26 6.54 11.28
C HIS A 63 1.90 6.88 12.72
N GLY A 64 2.88 6.78 13.61
CA GLY A 64 2.68 7.13 15.02
C GLY A 64 3.90 6.72 15.82
N GLY A 65 3.83 6.90 17.13
CA GLY A 65 4.91 6.43 18.00
C GLY A 65 5.05 4.93 17.90
N SER A 66 6.27 4.42 17.99
CA SER A 66 6.54 3.00 17.79
C SER A 66 5.69 2.10 18.69
N THR A 67 5.67 2.37 19.98
CA THR A 67 4.90 1.56 20.93
C THR A 67 3.41 1.64 20.63
N LYS A 68 2.92 2.80 20.22
CA LYS A 68 1.51 2.97 19.88
C LYS A 68 1.14 2.14 18.68
N GLN A 69 2.00 2.12 17.66
CA GLN A 69 1.78 1.33 16.47
C GLN A 69 1.81 -0.16 16.78
N VAL A 70 2.73 -0.59 17.63
CA VAL A 70 2.83 -1.97 18.05
C VAL A 70 1.55 -2.41 18.75
N ARG A 71 1.01 -1.56 19.60
CA ARG A 71 -0.24 -1.89 20.27
C ARG A 71 -1.40 -1.98 19.29
N ALA A 72 -1.45 -1.07 18.34
CA ALA A 72 -2.51 -1.09 17.34
C ALA A 72 -2.49 -2.41 16.56
N VAL A 73 -1.30 -2.86 16.18
CA VAL A 73 -1.16 -4.12 15.45
C VAL A 73 -1.55 -5.30 16.34
N ALA A 74 -1.10 -5.30 17.58
CA ALA A 74 -1.43 -6.36 18.52
C ALA A 74 -2.94 -6.43 18.77
N ASP A 75 -3.62 -5.29 18.71
CA ASP A 75 -5.05 -5.20 18.96
C ASP A 75 -5.90 -5.42 17.71
N GLY A 76 -5.28 -5.69 16.57
CA GLY A 76 -6.04 -6.09 15.40
C GLY A 76 -5.87 -5.25 14.15
N LEU A 77 -5.01 -4.24 14.15
CA LEU A 77 -4.73 -3.50 12.93
C LEU A 77 -4.07 -4.46 11.95
N GLU A 78 -4.70 -4.65 10.79
CA GLU A 78 -4.21 -5.62 9.82
C GLU A 78 -3.09 -5.05 8.98
N ALA A 79 -1.91 -4.96 9.56
CA ALA A 79 -0.74 -4.46 8.87
C ALA A 79 -0.04 -5.60 8.14
N ASP A 80 0.41 -5.31 6.94
CA ASP A 80 1.19 -6.26 6.16
C ASP A 80 2.67 -6.11 6.46
N VAL A 81 3.08 -4.90 6.83
CA VAL A 81 4.47 -4.58 7.14
C VAL A 81 4.48 -3.72 8.39
N VAL A 82 5.43 -3.96 9.27
CA VAL A 82 5.65 -3.09 10.42
C VAL A 82 7.08 -2.58 10.37
N THR A 83 7.25 -1.30 10.64
CA THR A 83 8.56 -0.66 10.64
C THR A 83 8.70 0.07 11.98
N MET A 84 9.48 -0.52 12.87
CA MET A 84 9.64 -0.02 14.24
C MET A 84 11.09 0.34 14.48
N ASN A 85 11.33 1.11 15.54
CA ASN A 85 12.69 1.53 15.82
C ASN A 85 13.34 0.81 17.03
N GLN A 86 12.64 -0.15 17.60
CA GLN A 86 13.18 -0.90 18.73
C GLN A 86 12.91 -2.38 18.57
N ALA A 87 13.93 -3.18 18.84
CA ALA A 87 13.83 -4.63 18.68
C ALA A 87 12.76 -5.25 19.58
N ASN A 88 12.61 -4.73 20.80
CA ASN A 88 11.62 -5.29 21.71
C ASN A 88 10.20 -5.10 21.24
N ASP A 89 9.93 -4.09 20.42
CA ASP A 89 8.59 -3.91 19.85
C ASP A 89 8.29 -5.03 18.87
N ILE A 90 9.27 -5.42 18.07
CA ILE A 90 9.12 -6.52 17.13
C ILE A 90 8.95 -7.84 17.87
N GLU A 91 9.75 -8.04 18.93
CA GLU A 91 9.67 -9.24 19.73
C GLU A 91 8.29 -9.37 20.37
N PHE A 92 7.74 -8.26 20.84
CA PHE A 92 6.42 -8.25 21.42
C PHE A 92 5.37 -8.73 20.42
N LEU A 93 5.44 -8.24 19.19
CA LEU A 93 4.51 -8.66 18.15
C LEU A 93 4.69 -10.14 17.78
N ALA A 94 5.91 -10.62 17.79
CA ALA A 94 6.18 -12.02 17.45
C ALA A 94 5.55 -12.99 18.44
N GLU A 95 5.26 -12.53 19.64
CA GLU A 95 4.64 -13.37 20.65
C GLU A 95 3.11 -13.37 20.58
N LYS A 96 2.54 -12.57 19.69
CA LYS A 96 1.11 -12.48 19.52
C LYS A 96 0.66 -13.32 18.35
#